data_65d7d865298431da4dd9721623e5997f
#
_entry.id   65d7d865298431da4dd9721623e5997f
#
_cell.length_a   1.000
_cell.length_b   1.000
_cell.length_c   1.000
_cell.angle_alpha   90.00
_cell.angle_beta   90.00
_cell.angle_gamma   90.00
#
_symmetry.space_group_name_H-M   'P 1'
#
loop_
_entity.id
_entity.type
_entity.pdbx_description
1 polymer ?
#
loop_
_entity_poly.entity_id
_entity_poly.type
_entity_poly.pdbx_seq_one_letter_code
_entity_poly.pdbx_strand_id
1 'polypeptide(L)'
;MVEGWHGWVGTITGVVLCTVVVLPVPALAVWALARRRTAAGCTSARAWRLSVAEVGIGYGTVPWVWMILLPGDQAGTVPGRVSLVPLRDLLTVVTSGPTTVTVQIIGNLLVFAALGFFAPLRFAALASVPRILALAAGCSVLVETAQYVLRLDRVSSVDDVLLNTVGAGLAALASRRWWRGRGGPSAAGSTP
;
A
#
# COMPACT_ATOMS: atom_id res chain seq x y z
N MET A 1 -10.45 -8.35 -31.51
CA MET A 1 -10.98 -7.04 -31.11
C MET A 1 -11.98 -7.26 -29.98
N VAL A 2 -11.51 -7.37 -28.76
CA VAL A 2 -12.36 -7.20 -27.56
C VAL A 2 -11.71 -6.07 -26.78
N GLU A 3 -11.70 -4.91 -27.40
CA GLU A 3 -11.36 -3.66 -26.75
C GLU A 3 -12.64 -3.10 -26.12
N GLY A 4 -13.20 -3.90 -25.22
CA GLY A 4 -14.20 -3.40 -24.31
C GLY A 4 -13.51 -2.67 -23.16
N TRP A 5 -14.24 -1.87 -22.42
CA TRP A 5 -13.79 -1.14 -21.25
C TRP A 5 -13.04 -2.03 -20.22
N HIS A 6 -13.26 -3.36 -20.22
CA HIS A 6 -12.53 -4.34 -19.44
C HIS A 6 -11.02 -4.37 -19.74
N GLY A 7 -10.63 -4.25 -21.02
CA GLY A 7 -9.21 -4.17 -21.40
C GLY A 7 -8.58 -2.85 -20.94
N TRP A 8 -9.35 -1.78 -20.95
CA TRP A 8 -8.87 -0.46 -20.54
C TRP A 8 -8.66 -0.33 -19.04
N VAL A 9 -9.57 -0.89 -18.21
CA VAL A 9 -9.42 -0.93 -16.74
C VAL A 9 -8.23 -1.78 -16.30
N GLY A 10 -7.79 -2.73 -17.12
CA GLY A 10 -6.59 -3.54 -16.92
C GLY A 10 -5.27 -2.84 -17.23
N THR A 11 -5.30 -1.57 -17.69
CA THR A 11 -4.09 -0.78 -17.92
C THR A 11 -3.75 0.09 -16.72
N ILE A 12 -2.46 0.47 -16.58
CA ILE A 12 -2.02 1.43 -15.55
C ILE A 12 -2.85 2.72 -15.63
N THR A 13 -3.05 3.25 -16.83
CA THR A 13 -3.85 4.46 -17.06
C THR A 13 -5.29 4.28 -16.61
N GLY A 14 -5.92 3.15 -16.92
CA GLY A 14 -7.27 2.82 -16.52
C GLY A 14 -7.42 2.74 -15.00
N VAL A 15 -6.49 2.06 -14.32
CA VAL A 15 -6.50 1.97 -12.84
C VAL A 15 -6.34 3.36 -12.20
N VAL A 16 -5.42 4.18 -12.70
CA VAL A 16 -5.21 5.55 -12.20
C VAL A 16 -6.47 6.40 -12.40
N LEU A 17 -7.07 6.37 -13.58
CA LEU A 17 -8.28 7.13 -13.87
C LEU A 17 -9.47 6.66 -13.04
N CYS A 18 -9.69 5.35 -12.91
CA CYS A 18 -10.72 4.79 -12.03
C CYS A 18 -10.50 5.22 -10.58
N THR A 19 -9.24 5.19 -10.11
CA THR A 19 -8.89 5.66 -8.77
C THR A 19 -9.27 7.12 -8.57
N VAL A 20 -8.98 7.98 -9.54
CA VAL A 20 -9.33 9.41 -9.48
C VAL A 20 -10.85 9.62 -9.54
N VAL A 21 -11.53 8.95 -10.46
CA VAL A 21 -13.01 9.08 -10.63
C VAL A 21 -13.75 8.61 -9.37
N VAL A 22 -13.26 7.59 -8.70
CA VAL A 22 -13.88 7.04 -7.47
C VAL A 22 -13.54 7.88 -6.22
N LEU A 23 -12.62 8.86 -6.29
CA LEU A 23 -12.19 9.68 -5.15
C LEU A 23 -13.33 10.28 -4.29
N PRO A 24 -14.49 10.70 -4.83
CA PRO A 24 -15.60 11.16 -4.00
C PRO A 24 -16.11 10.12 -2.99
N VAL A 25 -16.03 8.83 -3.32
CA VAL A 25 -16.52 7.74 -2.44
C VAL A 25 -15.70 7.64 -1.16
N PRO A 26 -14.36 7.51 -1.18
CA PRO A 26 -13.56 7.53 0.04
C PRO A 26 -13.66 8.86 0.79
N ALA A 27 -13.83 9.99 0.10
CA ALA A 27 -14.04 11.29 0.75
C ALA A 27 -15.36 11.30 1.57
N LEU A 28 -16.46 10.79 0.99
CA LEU A 28 -17.73 10.62 1.68
C LEU A 28 -17.63 9.60 2.83
N ALA A 29 -16.89 8.50 2.63
CA ALA A 29 -16.67 7.52 3.68
C ALA A 29 -15.91 8.12 4.88
N VAL A 30 -14.86 8.90 4.63
CA VAL A 30 -14.12 9.63 5.68
C VAL A 30 -15.07 10.57 6.43
N TRP A 31 -15.86 11.35 5.71
CA TRP A 31 -16.80 12.30 6.30
C TRP A 31 -17.86 11.58 7.16
N ALA A 32 -18.48 10.53 6.63
CA ALA A 32 -19.51 9.76 7.35
C ALA A 32 -18.95 9.11 8.62
N LEU A 33 -17.76 8.49 8.52
CA LEU A 33 -17.08 7.88 9.66
C LEU A 33 -16.67 8.93 10.71
N ALA A 34 -16.15 10.07 10.28
CA ALA A 34 -15.80 11.17 11.18
C ALA A 34 -17.04 11.68 11.93
N ARG A 35 -18.15 11.91 11.24
CA ARG A 35 -19.42 12.32 11.87
C ARG A 35 -19.92 11.30 12.88
N ARG A 36 -19.96 10.01 12.51
CA ARG A 36 -20.37 8.94 13.43
C ARG A 36 -19.50 8.91 14.70
N ARG A 37 -18.20 9.03 14.56
CA ARG A 37 -17.25 9.04 15.69
C ARG A 37 -17.43 10.28 16.56
N THR A 38 -17.67 11.43 15.96
CA THR A 38 -17.94 12.67 16.73
C THR A 38 -19.26 12.56 17.48
N ALA A 39 -20.32 12.03 16.87
CA ALA A 39 -21.59 11.77 17.54
C ALA A 39 -21.45 10.73 18.68
N ALA A 40 -20.50 9.81 18.59
CA ALA A 40 -20.17 8.85 19.64
C ALA A 40 -19.21 9.42 20.72
N GLY A 41 -19.00 10.74 20.78
CA GLY A 41 -18.22 11.41 21.81
C GLY A 41 -16.71 11.57 21.53
N CYS A 42 -16.24 11.16 20.34
CA CYS A 42 -14.86 11.46 19.96
C CYS A 42 -14.66 12.93 19.66
N THR A 43 -13.51 13.49 20.05
CA THR A 43 -13.14 14.84 19.60
C THR A 43 -13.03 14.88 18.09
N SER A 44 -13.46 15.99 17.46
CA SER A 44 -13.50 16.15 16.01
C SER A 44 -12.13 15.83 15.35
N ALA A 45 -11.04 16.39 15.88
CA ALA A 45 -9.70 16.15 15.37
C ALA A 45 -9.30 14.66 15.38
N ARG A 46 -9.64 13.94 16.45
CA ARG A 46 -9.39 12.49 16.55
C ARG A 46 -10.27 11.69 15.59
N ALA A 47 -11.55 12.05 15.50
CA ALA A 47 -12.51 11.40 14.61
C ALA A 47 -12.06 11.49 13.15
N TRP A 48 -11.70 12.68 12.68
CA TRP A 48 -11.19 12.89 11.32
C TRP A 48 -9.90 12.11 11.07
N ARG A 49 -8.92 12.21 11.97
CA ARG A 49 -7.64 11.51 11.81
C ARG A 49 -7.80 10.00 11.69
N LEU A 50 -8.62 9.38 12.54
CA LEU A 50 -8.87 7.95 12.50
C LEU A 50 -9.62 7.54 11.23
N SER A 51 -10.56 8.36 10.77
CA SER A 51 -11.35 8.08 9.56
C SER A 51 -10.50 8.20 8.29
N VAL A 52 -9.67 9.25 8.19
CA VAL A 52 -8.70 9.39 7.10
C VAL A 52 -7.70 8.24 7.09
N ALA A 53 -7.19 7.84 8.26
CA ALA A 53 -6.24 6.73 8.33
C ALA A 53 -6.87 5.39 7.89
N GLU A 54 -8.08 5.09 8.33
CA GLU A 54 -8.78 3.85 8.01
C GLU A 54 -9.13 3.74 6.52
N VAL A 55 -9.73 4.79 5.97
CA VAL A 55 -10.08 4.84 4.54
C VAL A 55 -8.82 4.94 3.68
N GLY A 56 -7.80 5.68 4.14
CA GLY A 56 -6.54 5.85 3.43
C GLY A 56 -5.74 4.54 3.30
N ILE A 57 -5.80 3.63 4.28
CA ILE A 57 -5.21 2.29 4.14
C ILE A 57 -5.85 1.55 2.96
N GLY A 58 -7.18 1.44 2.95
CA GLY A 58 -7.88 0.71 1.89
C GLY A 58 -7.72 1.37 0.53
N TYR A 59 -8.10 2.63 0.43
CA TYR A 59 -8.07 3.37 -0.83
C TYR A 59 -6.67 3.57 -1.42
N GLY A 60 -5.66 3.75 -0.57
CA GLY A 60 -4.28 3.94 -1.01
C GLY A 60 -3.50 2.64 -1.25
N THR A 61 -4.02 1.48 -0.82
CA THR A 61 -3.33 0.18 -1.01
C THR A 61 -4.03 -0.69 -2.05
N VAL A 62 -5.38 -0.75 -2.04
CA VAL A 62 -6.15 -1.66 -2.89
C VAL A 62 -5.90 -1.45 -4.39
N PRO A 63 -5.87 -0.23 -4.94
CA PRO A 63 -5.63 -0.04 -6.38
C PRO A 63 -4.25 -0.55 -6.81
N TRP A 64 -3.21 -0.37 -5.99
CA TRP A 64 -1.86 -0.85 -6.28
C TRP A 64 -1.79 -2.37 -6.24
N VAL A 65 -2.36 -2.99 -5.19
CA VAL A 65 -2.42 -4.46 -5.10
C VAL A 65 -3.24 -5.04 -6.25
N TRP A 66 -4.36 -4.40 -6.59
CA TRP A 66 -5.15 -4.78 -7.75
C TRP A 66 -4.32 -4.74 -9.04
N MET A 67 -3.61 -3.64 -9.28
CA MET A 67 -2.80 -3.46 -10.48
C MET A 67 -1.70 -4.52 -10.63
N ILE A 68 -1.02 -4.87 -9.54
CA ILE A 68 0.05 -5.88 -9.58
C ILE A 68 -0.48 -7.32 -9.66
N LEU A 69 -1.75 -7.54 -9.33
CA LEU A 69 -2.43 -8.84 -9.49
C LEU A 69 -3.15 -8.97 -10.84
N LEU A 70 -3.10 -7.96 -11.71
CA LEU A 70 -3.65 -8.09 -13.06
C LEU A 70 -2.84 -9.12 -13.86
N PRO A 71 -3.52 -10.04 -14.57
CA PRO A 71 -2.86 -11.06 -15.38
C PRO A 71 -2.12 -10.41 -16.55
N GLY A 72 -0.92 -10.92 -16.85
CA GLY A 72 -0.21 -10.63 -18.10
C GLY A 72 -0.79 -11.39 -19.29
N ASP A 73 -0.22 -11.14 -20.47
CA ASP A 73 -0.76 -11.67 -21.75
C ASP A 73 -0.73 -13.20 -21.83
N GLN A 74 0.19 -13.85 -21.12
CA GLN A 74 0.36 -15.30 -21.13
C GLN A 74 -0.08 -15.96 -19.79
N ALA A 75 -0.90 -15.27 -19.01
CA ALA A 75 -1.39 -15.79 -17.75
C ALA A 75 -2.10 -17.16 -17.93
N GLY A 76 -1.80 -18.09 -17.03
CA GLY A 76 -2.33 -19.46 -17.08
C GLY A 76 -1.64 -20.39 -18.08
N THR A 77 -0.90 -19.88 -19.06
CA THR A 77 -0.23 -20.68 -20.10
C THR A 77 1.24 -20.95 -19.78
N VAL A 78 1.91 -20.02 -19.11
CA VAL A 78 3.30 -20.15 -18.72
C VAL A 78 3.43 -20.58 -17.25
N PRO A 79 4.44 -21.38 -16.89
CA PRO A 79 4.70 -21.72 -15.50
C PRO A 79 5.10 -20.48 -14.70
N GLY A 80 4.75 -20.45 -13.43
CA GLY A 80 5.20 -19.41 -12.51
C GLY A 80 6.73 -19.36 -12.44
N ARG A 81 7.28 -18.16 -12.45
CA ARG A 81 8.73 -17.90 -12.35
C ARG A 81 9.05 -17.25 -11.02
N VAL A 82 10.16 -17.66 -10.38
CA VAL A 82 10.60 -17.12 -9.10
C VAL A 82 12.05 -16.67 -9.21
N SER A 83 12.34 -15.47 -8.72
CA SER A 83 13.69 -14.93 -8.60
C SER A 83 14.01 -14.71 -7.12
N LEU A 84 14.88 -15.56 -6.56
CA LEU A 84 15.29 -15.51 -5.16
C LEU A 84 16.65 -14.84 -4.95
N VAL A 85 17.30 -14.38 -6.02
CA VAL A 85 18.59 -13.71 -5.93
C VAL A 85 18.37 -12.21 -5.74
N PRO A 86 18.68 -11.65 -4.57
CA PRO A 86 18.50 -10.22 -4.32
C PRO A 86 19.28 -9.37 -5.32
N LEU A 87 18.69 -8.24 -5.72
CA LEU A 87 19.22 -7.24 -6.64
C LEU A 87 19.41 -7.70 -8.10
N ARG A 88 19.11 -8.97 -8.42
CA ARG A 88 19.27 -9.50 -9.77
C ARG A 88 18.25 -8.88 -10.73
N ASP A 89 17.01 -8.85 -10.34
CA ASP A 89 15.93 -8.31 -11.17
C ASP A 89 16.05 -6.78 -11.25
N LEU A 90 16.42 -6.14 -10.15
CA LEU A 90 16.67 -4.71 -10.12
C LEU A 90 17.82 -4.30 -11.06
N LEU A 91 18.93 -5.07 -11.10
CA LEU A 91 20.03 -4.82 -12.05
C LEU A 91 19.59 -5.00 -13.50
N THR A 92 18.77 -6.03 -13.78
CA THR A 92 18.21 -6.26 -15.12
C THR A 92 17.27 -5.10 -15.52
N VAL A 93 16.46 -4.62 -14.60
CA VAL A 93 15.54 -3.50 -14.83
C VAL A 93 16.32 -2.22 -15.11
N VAL A 94 17.39 -1.93 -14.35
CA VAL A 94 18.23 -0.72 -14.55
C VAL A 94 18.82 -0.67 -15.98
N THR A 95 19.06 -1.81 -16.61
CA THR A 95 19.52 -1.87 -18.01
C THR A 95 18.42 -1.79 -19.07
N SER A 96 17.14 -1.91 -18.66
CA SER A 96 15.97 -1.96 -19.57
C SER A 96 15.46 -0.58 -20.03
N GLY A 97 16.07 0.51 -19.57
CA GLY A 97 15.71 1.87 -19.93
C GLY A 97 14.98 2.64 -18.82
N PRO A 98 15.07 3.98 -18.82
CA PRO A 98 14.69 4.83 -17.70
C PRO A 98 13.19 4.74 -17.32
N THR A 99 12.31 4.59 -18.30
CA THR A 99 10.86 4.51 -18.05
C THR A 99 10.49 3.22 -17.30
N THR A 100 11.03 2.07 -17.74
CA THR A 100 10.79 0.77 -17.10
C THR A 100 11.31 0.77 -15.67
N VAL A 101 12.53 1.27 -15.46
CA VAL A 101 13.17 1.44 -14.14
C VAL A 101 12.26 2.25 -13.21
N THR A 102 11.83 3.43 -13.69
CA THR A 102 11.02 4.35 -12.89
C THR A 102 9.69 3.71 -12.50
N VAL A 103 8.97 3.13 -13.43
CA VAL A 103 7.65 2.51 -13.18
C VAL A 103 7.79 1.36 -12.21
N GLN A 104 8.78 0.49 -12.37
CA GLN A 104 8.95 -0.67 -11.51
C GLN A 104 9.42 -0.30 -10.10
N ILE A 105 10.42 0.54 -9.97
CA ILE A 105 10.93 0.94 -8.65
C ILE A 105 9.90 1.78 -7.89
N ILE A 106 9.39 2.84 -8.51
CA ILE A 106 8.41 3.73 -7.86
C ILE A 106 7.10 2.99 -7.63
N GLY A 107 6.65 2.19 -8.60
CA GLY A 107 5.45 1.38 -8.46
C GLY A 107 5.51 0.49 -7.23
N ASN A 108 6.58 -0.30 -7.08
CA ASN A 108 6.76 -1.18 -5.92
C ASN A 108 6.88 -0.39 -4.61
N LEU A 109 7.64 0.71 -4.56
CA LEU A 109 7.71 1.57 -3.36
C LEU A 109 6.32 2.09 -2.93
N LEU A 110 5.41 2.31 -3.87
CA LEU A 110 4.08 2.84 -3.59
C LEU A 110 3.05 1.78 -3.17
N VAL A 111 3.24 0.49 -3.49
CA VAL A 111 2.27 -0.58 -3.21
C VAL A 111 1.78 -0.57 -1.77
N PHE A 112 2.69 -0.52 -0.81
CA PHE A 112 2.36 -0.50 0.62
C PHE A 112 2.70 0.83 1.32
N ALA A 113 2.98 1.89 0.57
CA ALA A 113 3.26 3.20 1.17
C ALA A 113 2.07 3.74 1.98
N ALA A 114 0.84 3.62 1.46
CA ALA A 114 -0.36 4.03 2.18
C ALA A 114 -0.57 3.21 3.46
N LEU A 115 -0.36 1.89 3.42
CA LEU A 115 -0.37 1.03 4.59
C LEU A 115 0.66 1.51 5.62
N GLY A 116 1.90 1.72 5.19
CA GLY A 116 2.99 2.21 6.05
C GLY A 116 2.71 3.55 6.70
N PHE A 117 2.12 4.48 5.96
CA PHE A 117 1.79 5.81 6.45
C PHE A 117 0.62 5.81 7.44
N PHE A 118 -0.47 5.14 7.10
CA PHE A 118 -1.74 5.24 7.82
C PHE A 118 -1.92 4.19 8.93
N ALA A 119 -1.34 2.99 8.82
CA ALA A 119 -1.53 1.94 9.80
C ALA A 119 -1.04 2.34 11.22
N PRO A 120 0.12 3.01 11.40
CA PRO A 120 0.54 3.50 12.71
C PRO A 120 -0.40 4.57 13.27
N LEU A 121 -1.05 5.34 12.41
CA LEU A 121 -2.04 6.36 12.81
C LEU A 121 -3.36 5.74 13.27
N ARG A 122 -3.74 4.60 12.71
CA ARG A 122 -4.99 3.90 13.02
C ARG A 122 -4.84 2.93 14.19
N PHE A 123 -3.75 2.16 14.20
CA PHE A 123 -3.53 1.06 15.14
C PHE A 123 -2.30 1.33 16.01
N ALA A 124 -2.49 1.50 17.31
CA ALA A 124 -1.40 1.73 18.25
C ALA A 124 -0.39 0.56 18.30
N ALA A 125 -0.88 -0.67 18.10
CA ALA A 125 -0.04 -1.86 17.99
C ALA A 125 0.96 -1.80 16.83
N LEU A 126 0.66 -1.05 15.76
CA LEU A 126 1.53 -0.86 14.60
C LEU A 126 2.35 0.44 14.66
N ALA A 127 2.31 1.18 15.76
CA ALA A 127 3.09 2.41 15.95
C ALA A 127 4.59 2.12 16.17
N SER A 128 5.19 1.36 15.26
CA SER A 128 6.59 0.94 15.28
C SER A 128 7.07 0.65 13.86
N VAL A 129 8.19 1.24 13.44
CA VAL A 129 8.75 1.01 12.10
C VAL A 129 9.06 -0.48 11.86
N PRO A 130 9.72 -1.22 12.78
CA PRO A 130 9.94 -2.65 12.56
C PRO A 130 8.66 -3.47 12.37
N ARG A 131 7.57 -3.13 13.06
CA ARG A 131 6.29 -3.82 12.89
C ARG A 131 5.65 -3.52 11.54
N ILE A 132 5.79 -2.30 11.04
CA ILE A 132 5.35 -1.93 9.70
C ILE A 132 6.17 -2.67 8.64
N LEU A 133 7.50 -2.73 8.80
CA LEU A 133 8.36 -3.50 7.89
C LEU A 133 7.95 -4.98 7.86
N ALA A 134 7.75 -5.60 9.03
CA ALA A 134 7.31 -7.00 9.11
C ALA A 134 5.94 -7.22 8.46
N LEU A 135 4.98 -6.32 8.70
CA LEU A 135 3.65 -6.38 8.09
C LEU A 135 3.73 -6.25 6.57
N ALA A 136 4.46 -5.25 6.07
CA ALA A 136 4.59 -5.00 4.65
C ALA A 136 5.33 -6.14 3.94
N ALA A 137 6.39 -6.69 4.55
CA ALA A 137 7.09 -7.87 4.04
C ALA A 137 6.15 -9.08 3.95
N GLY A 138 5.38 -9.36 5.00
CA GLY A 138 4.40 -10.43 5.01
C GLY A 138 3.32 -10.28 3.94
N CYS A 139 2.74 -9.07 3.81
CA CYS A 139 1.79 -8.77 2.75
C CYS A 139 2.41 -8.92 1.35
N SER A 140 3.65 -8.46 1.16
CA SER A 140 4.34 -8.58 -0.11
C SER A 140 4.60 -10.04 -0.48
N VAL A 141 5.08 -10.86 0.45
CA VAL A 141 5.25 -12.30 0.22
C VAL A 141 3.93 -12.97 -0.16
N LEU A 142 2.81 -12.58 0.47
CA LEU A 142 1.49 -13.10 0.10
C LEU A 142 1.09 -12.72 -1.33
N VAL A 143 1.36 -11.49 -1.74
CA VAL A 143 1.09 -11.03 -3.12
C VAL A 143 1.96 -11.80 -4.12
N GLU A 144 3.27 -11.92 -3.88
CA GLU A 144 4.18 -12.68 -4.72
C GLU A 144 3.77 -14.16 -4.84
N THR A 145 3.36 -14.75 -3.70
CA THR A 145 2.83 -16.12 -3.69
C THR A 145 1.55 -16.23 -4.51
N ALA A 146 0.64 -15.26 -4.40
CA ALA A 146 -0.58 -15.25 -5.20
C ALA A 146 -0.28 -15.13 -6.70
N GLN A 147 0.64 -14.26 -7.10
CA GLN A 147 1.06 -14.12 -8.50
C GLN A 147 1.63 -15.44 -9.05
N TYR A 148 2.46 -16.11 -8.26
CA TYR A 148 3.04 -17.41 -8.63
C TYR A 148 1.98 -18.50 -8.77
N VAL A 149 1.13 -18.67 -7.74
CA VAL A 149 0.09 -19.73 -7.71
C VAL A 149 -0.96 -19.52 -8.81
N LEU A 150 -1.37 -18.28 -9.01
CA LEU A 150 -2.35 -17.92 -10.03
C LEU A 150 -1.76 -17.83 -11.45
N ARG A 151 -0.44 -18.04 -11.60
CA ARG A 151 0.29 -17.99 -12.87
C ARG A 151 -0.03 -16.72 -13.68
N LEU A 152 0.12 -15.56 -13.05
CA LEU A 152 -0.25 -14.27 -13.63
C LEU A 152 0.73 -13.75 -14.69
N ASP A 153 1.61 -14.61 -15.23
CA ASP A 153 2.68 -14.25 -16.18
C ASP A 153 3.60 -13.14 -15.64
N ARG A 154 3.92 -13.25 -14.36
CA ARG A 154 4.86 -12.36 -13.67
C ARG A 154 5.98 -13.16 -13.03
N VAL A 155 7.11 -12.49 -12.80
CA VAL A 155 8.23 -13.06 -12.03
C VAL A 155 8.02 -12.66 -10.57
N SER A 156 7.80 -13.62 -9.70
CA SER A 156 7.75 -13.38 -8.26
C SER A 156 9.17 -13.15 -7.73
N SER A 157 9.45 -11.96 -7.23
CA SER A 157 10.80 -11.50 -6.96
C SER A 157 11.02 -11.10 -5.51
N VAL A 158 12.16 -11.47 -4.96
CA VAL A 158 12.64 -10.96 -3.66
C VAL A 158 12.86 -9.45 -3.73
N ASP A 159 13.27 -8.91 -4.89
CA ASP A 159 13.49 -7.47 -5.06
C ASP A 159 12.19 -6.68 -4.91
N ASP A 160 11.06 -7.22 -5.38
CA ASP A 160 9.75 -6.60 -5.22
C ASP A 160 9.33 -6.60 -3.74
N VAL A 161 9.58 -7.71 -3.02
CA VAL A 161 9.34 -7.76 -1.57
C VAL A 161 10.16 -6.70 -0.83
N LEU A 162 11.43 -6.53 -1.19
CA LEU A 162 12.32 -5.54 -0.59
C LEU A 162 11.84 -4.12 -0.87
N LEU A 163 11.53 -3.79 -2.14
CA LEU A 163 11.05 -2.46 -2.53
C LEU A 163 9.72 -2.10 -1.86
N ASN A 164 8.76 -3.02 -1.86
CA ASN A 164 7.46 -2.85 -1.19
C ASN A 164 7.63 -2.59 0.32
N THR A 165 8.53 -3.34 0.96
CA THR A 165 8.82 -3.22 2.39
C THR A 165 9.50 -1.89 2.70
N VAL A 166 10.50 -1.49 1.90
CA VAL A 166 11.20 -0.21 2.04
C VAL A 166 10.22 0.96 1.86
N GLY A 167 9.35 0.91 0.85
CA GLY A 167 8.34 1.94 0.60
C GLY A 167 7.42 2.15 1.80
N ALA A 168 6.90 1.05 2.38
CA ALA A 168 6.10 1.12 3.60
C ALA A 168 6.88 1.69 4.79
N GLY A 169 8.15 1.30 4.95
CA GLY A 169 9.03 1.81 6.01
C GLY A 169 9.28 3.32 5.89
N LEU A 170 9.58 3.81 4.68
CA LEU A 170 9.76 5.23 4.40
C LEU A 170 8.49 6.03 4.71
N ALA A 171 7.33 5.51 4.30
CA ALA A 171 6.04 6.13 4.58
C ALA A 171 5.71 6.15 6.09
N ALA A 172 6.05 5.09 6.84
CA ALA A 172 5.93 5.06 8.29
C ALA A 172 6.84 6.09 8.97
N LEU A 173 8.07 6.26 8.47
CA LEU A 173 8.99 7.30 8.95
C LEU A 173 8.44 8.70 8.66
N ALA A 174 7.87 8.95 7.49
CA ALA A 174 7.24 10.21 7.14
C ALA A 174 6.07 10.57 8.07
N SER A 175 5.27 9.57 8.50
CA SER A 175 4.15 9.78 9.44
C SER A 175 4.55 9.77 10.91
N ARG A 176 5.82 9.51 11.25
CA ARG A 176 6.31 9.24 12.61
C ARG A 176 5.95 10.32 13.63
N ARG A 177 6.00 11.59 13.25
CA ARG A 177 5.66 12.72 14.13
C ARG A 177 4.21 12.69 14.64
N TRP A 178 3.28 12.12 13.87
CA TRP A 178 1.85 12.10 14.21
C TRP A 178 1.43 10.93 15.10
N TRP A 179 2.23 9.87 15.22
CA TRP A 179 1.91 8.73 16.06
C TRP A 179 2.82 8.55 17.27
N ARG A 180 4.03 9.11 17.29
CA ARG A 180 4.93 9.08 18.46
C ARG A 180 4.42 9.89 19.66
N GLY A 181 3.73 10.99 19.44
CA GLY A 181 3.20 11.83 20.51
C GLY A 181 2.07 11.20 21.35
N ARG A 182 1.69 9.95 21.09
CA ARG A 182 0.60 9.26 21.81
C ARG A 182 1.06 8.42 22.99
N GLY A 183 2.36 8.23 23.18
CA GLY A 183 2.93 7.34 24.19
C GLY A 183 3.60 8.06 25.37
N GLY A 184 3.50 9.38 25.46
CA GLY A 184 3.96 10.10 26.65
C GLY A 184 3.09 9.74 27.85
N PRO A 185 3.69 9.37 29.01
CA PRO A 185 2.92 9.24 30.24
C PRO A 185 2.25 10.60 30.50
N SER A 186 0.93 10.59 30.65
CA SER A 186 0.23 11.73 31.31
C SER A 186 0.96 11.97 32.62
N ALA A 187 1.58 13.11 32.75
CA ALA A 187 2.10 13.56 34.04
C ALA A 187 0.90 13.65 34.99
N ALA A 188 0.62 12.53 35.63
CA ALA A 188 -0.33 12.47 36.73
C ALA A 188 0.27 13.28 37.85
N GLY A 189 -0.40 14.38 38.16
CA GLY A 189 -0.25 15.34 39.20
C GLY A 189 0.70 14.99 40.35
N SER A 190 1.77 15.74 40.42
CA SER A 190 2.31 16.17 41.71
C SER A 190 1.36 17.22 42.28
N THR A 191 0.45 16.80 43.13
CA THR A 191 -0.18 17.67 44.09
C THR A 191 0.70 17.71 45.32
N PRO A 192 1.02 18.87 45.85
CA PRO A 192 1.75 19.05 47.09
C PRO A 192 0.96 18.60 48.32
#